data_0005aab5c8bb21de3b991dd68fedf214
#
_entry.id   0005aab5c8bb21de3b991dd68fedf214
#
_cell.length_a   1.000
_cell.length_b   1.000
_cell.length_c   1.000
_cell.angle_alpha   90.00
_cell.angle_beta   90.00
_cell.angle_gamma   90.00
#
_symmetry.space_group_name_H-M   'P 1'
#
loop_
_entity.id
_entity.type
_entity.pdbx_description
1 polymer ?
#
loop_
_entity_poly.entity_id
_entity_poly.type
_entity_poly.pdbx_seq_one_letter_code
_entity_poly.pdbx_strand_id
1 'polypeptide(L)'
;ILNGGMAKNVQCNIKALDFKCDILTNNNWRDITKTRYIDKDTNYMFIRVDSPHEVERINFSDHDIKWEDYDAVVISDYDKGFLHSDDINYICQNHSNTFIDTKKPLTTEHWIDNVKFIKINHQEYVASKSIIESNDNLYDKIIRTMGPHGAFYRGQQFKVDTVDVKDVSGAGDSFLAGLVFQYIKSEDINTAIHFGNECATTVIQ
;
A
#
# COMPACT_ATOMS: atom_id res chain seq x y z
N ILE A 1 -14.09 15.75 6.06
CA ILE A 1 -13.48 14.57 6.70
C ILE A 1 -11.99 14.72 6.52
N LEU A 2 -11.24 14.69 7.64
CA LEU A 2 -9.77 14.67 7.61
C LEU A 2 -9.33 13.21 7.49
N ASN A 3 -8.63 12.91 6.40
CA ASN A 3 -8.03 11.60 6.17
C ASN A 3 -6.50 11.76 6.27
N GLY A 4 -5.85 10.92 7.05
CA GLY A 4 -4.40 10.98 7.29
C GLY A 4 -3.51 10.42 6.17
N GLY A 5 -4.04 10.24 4.96
CA GLY A 5 -3.31 9.68 3.82
C GLY A 5 -3.18 8.15 3.86
N MET A 6 -2.42 7.57 2.88
CA MET A 6 -2.28 6.11 2.72
C MET A 6 -1.81 5.41 4.00
N ALA A 7 -0.67 5.79 4.54
CA ALA A 7 -0.09 5.12 5.71
C ALA A 7 -1.06 5.15 6.92
N LYS A 8 -1.78 6.26 7.10
CA LYS A 8 -2.78 6.36 8.18
C LYS A 8 -3.99 5.49 7.92
N ASN A 9 -4.43 5.38 6.66
CA ASN A 9 -5.53 4.48 6.29
C ASN A 9 -5.14 3.02 6.55
N VAL A 10 -3.95 2.61 6.11
CA VAL A 10 -3.43 1.27 6.39
C VAL A 10 -3.37 1.01 7.89
N GLN A 11 -2.83 1.97 8.69
CA GLN A 11 -2.80 1.84 10.15
C GLN A 11 -4.21 1.66 10.74
N CYS A 12 -5.18 2.47 10.31
CA CYS A 12 -6.56 2.37 10.81
C CYS A 12 -7.18 1.02 10.48
N ASN A 13 -6.95 0.50 9.27
CA ASN A 13 -7.46 -0.81 8.85
C ASN A 13 -6.80 -1.95 9.64
N ILE A 14 -5.47 -1.90 9.85
CA ILE A 14 -4.77 -2.91 10.68
C ILE A 14 -5.28 -2.89 12.12
N LYS A 15 -5.52 -1.70 12.70
CA LYS A 15 -6.09 -1.58 14.05
C LYS A 15 -7.54 -2.06 14.12
N ALA A 16 -8.33 -1.90 13.05
CA ALA A 16 -9.69 -2.43 12.96
C ALA A 16 -9.72 -3.97 12.89
N LEU A 17 -8.64 -4.59 12.46
CA LEU A 17 -8.41 -6.04 12.50
C LEU A 17 -7.81 -6.52 13.85
N ASP A 18 -7.79 -5.65 14.86
CA ASP A 18 -7.32 -5.92 16.23
C ASP A 18 -5.81 -6.22 16.33
N PHE A 19 -5.01 -5.66 15.41
CA PHE A 19 -3.55 -5.69 15.51
C PHE A 19 -3.00 -4.36 16.01
N LYS A 20 -1.93 -4.43 16.79
CA LYS A 20 -1.16 -3.23 17.14
C LYS A 20 -0.42 -2.73 15.90
N CYS A 21 -0.40 -1.43 15.70
CA CYS A 21 0.28 -0.83 14.57
C CYS A 21 0.78 0.55 14.93
N ASP A 22 2.08 0.72 14.89
CA ASP A 22 2.73 2.02 14.98
C ASP A 22 2.81 2.65 13.59
N ILE A 23 2.99 3.96 13.53
CA ILE A 23 3.13 4.68 12.27
C ILE A 23 4.31 5.64 12.35
N LEU A 24 5.12 5.58 11.32
CA LEU A 24 6.18 6.54 11.06
C LEU A 24 5.86 7.32 9.80
N THR A 25 5.76 8.63 9.91
CA THR A 25 5.40 9.52 8.80
C THR A 25 6.04 10.89 9.00
N ASN A 26 5.99 11.75 7.98
CA ASN A 26 6.50 13.09 8.06
C ASN A 26 5.76 13.96 9.11
N ASN A 27 6.48 14.85 9.77
CA ASN A 27 5.94 15.67 10.86
C ASN A 27 4.85 16.62 10.39
N ASN A 28 4.96 17.12 9.15
CA ASN A 28 4.01 18.08 8.56
C ASN A 28 2.90 17.42 7.73
N TRP A 29 2.58 16.14 7.96
CA TRP A 29 1.58 15.40 7.18
C TRP A 29 0.19 16.08 7.14
N ARG A 30 -0.14 16.89 8.16
CA ARG A 30 -1.42 17.62 8.23
C ARG A 30 -1.52 18.77 7.26
N ASP A 31 -0.39 19.33 6.84
CA ASP A 31 -0.31 20.44 5.89
C ASP A 31 -0.46 19.96 4.46
N ILE A 32 -0.27 18.65 4.24
CA ILE A 32 -0.40 18.00 2.95
C ILE A 32 -1.88 17.67 2.71
N THR A 33 -2.59 18.55 2.04
CA THR A 33 -4.02 18.41 1.83
C THR A 33 -4.37 18.08 0.38
N LYS A 34 -5.41 17.24 0.23
CA LYS A 34 -6.05 16.92 -1.04
C LYS A 34 -7.53 17.21 -0.89
N THR A 35 -7.94 18.43 -1.24
CA THR A 35 -9.32 18.87 -1.09
C THR A 35 -10.13 18.46 -2.32
N ARG A 36 -11.23 17.72 -2.10
CA ARG A 36 -12.18 17.33 -3.15
C ARG A 36 -13.47 18.11 -2.97
N TYR A 37 -13.91 18.77 -4.02
CA TYR A 37 -15.21 19.39 -4.10
C TYR A 37 -16.15 18.45 -4.81
N ILE A 38 -17.12 17.91 -4.07
CA ILE A 38 -18.00 16.83 -4.50
C ILE A 38 -19.44 17.33 -4.42
N ASP A 39 -20.24 17.05 -5.43
CA ASP A 39 -21.68 17.23 -5.37
C ASP A 39 -22.28 16.28 -4.32
N LYS A 40 -23.12 16.86 -3.43
CA LYS A 40 -23.65 16.12 -2.29
C LYS A 40 -24.64 15.02 -2.68
N ASP A 41 -25.38 15.24 -3.76
CA ASP A 41 -26.48 14.36 -4.14
C ASP A 41 -26.05 13.27 -5.13
N THR A 42 -25.07 13.58 -5.99
CA THR A 42 -24.61 12.67 -7.05
C THR A 42 -23.24 12.04 -6.78
N ASN A 43 -22.54 12.48 -5.72
CA ASN A 43 -21.13 12.15 -5.47
C ASN A 43 -20.17 12.52 -6.63
N TYR A 44 -20.62 13.36 -7.56
CA TYR A 44 -19.77 13.82 -8.67
C TYR A 44 -18.67 14.75 -8.17
N MET A 45 -17.42 14.43 -8.47
CA MET A 45 -16.27 15.25 -8.10
C MET A 45 -16.04 16.33 -9.17
N PHE A 46 -16.29 17.61 -8.82
CA PHE A 46 -16.06 18.75 -9.70
C PHE A 46 -14.58 19.07 -9.86
N ILE A 47 -13.85 19.11 -8.75
CA ILE A 47 -12.44 19.49 -8.75
C ILE A 47 -11.71 18.87 -7.56
N ARG A 48 -10.44 18.54 -7.74
CA ARG A 48 -9.49 18.24 -6.67
C ARG A 48 -8.40 19.31 -6.64
N VAL A 49 -8.15 19.86 -5.48
CA VAL A 49 -7.05 20.81 -5.22
C VAL A 49 -6.06 20.14 -4.29
N ASP A 50 -4.84 19.96 -4.77
CA ASP A 50 -3.73 19.42 -3.97
C ASP A 50 -2.88 20.60 -3.49
N SER A 51 -2.62 20.71 -2.17
CA SER A 51 -1.73 21.75 -1.65
C SER A 51 -0.28 21.49 -2.13
N PRO A 52 0.47 22.55 -2.49
CA PRO A 52 1.90 22.45 -2.63
C PRO A 52 2.50 22.12 -1.25
N HIS A 53 3.45 21.20 -1.21
CA HIS A 53 4.12 20.80 0.03
C HIS A 53 5.51 20.28 -0.26
N GLU A 54 6.41 20.50 0.67
CA GLU A 54 7.68 19.82 0.76
C GLU A 54 7.58 18.76 1.85
N VAL A 55 8.06 17.57 1.55
CA VAL A 55 8.11 16.45 2.50
C VAL A 55 9.57 16.20 2.81
N GLU A 56 9.93 16.36 4.08
CA GLU A 56 11.28 16.02 4.54
C GLU A 56 11.51 14.51 4.44
N ARG A 57 12.67 14.14 3.93
CA ARG A 57 13.12 12.74 3.92
C ARG A 57 13.24 12.23 5.35
N ILE A 58 12.88 10.98 5.57
CA ILE A 58 13.07 10.31 6.86
C ILE A 58 14.54 10.33 7.26
N ASN A 59 14.76 10.56 8.55
CA ASN A 59 16.06 10.33 9.17
C ASN A 59 15.91 9.22 10.23
N PHE A 60 16.39 8.03 9.93
CA PHE A 60 16.27 6.88 10.84
C PHE A 60 17.01 7.06 12.16
N SER A 61 18.04 7.92 12.21
CA SER A 61 18.76 8.20 13.46
C SER A 61 17.92 8.94 14.51
N ASP A 62 16.81 9.54 14.08
CA ASP A 62 15.88 10.24 14.98
C ASP A 62 14.86 9.28 15.60
N HIS A 63 14.91 7.98 15.25
CA HIS A 63 13.95 6.97 15.65
C HIS A 63 14.65 5.74 16.22
N ASP A 64 14.30 5.37 17.45
CA ASP A 64 14.76 4.13 18.08
C ASP A 64 13.82 2.98 17.67
N ILE A 65 14.04 2.45 16.46
CA ILE A 65 13.21 1.37 15.90
C ILE A 65 13.85 0.02 16.25
N LYS A 66 13.14 -0.75 17.06
CA LYS A 66 13.48 -2.15 17.34
C LYS A 66 12.74 -3.03 16.37
N TRP A 67 13.40 -3.32 15.23
CA TRP A 67 12.80 -4.07 14.12
C TRP A 67 12.28 -5.44 14.55
N GLU A 68 12.94 -6.08 15.51
CA GLU A 68 12.58 -7.39 16.07
C GLU A 68 11.27 -7.40 16.86
N ASP A 69 10.76 -6.24 17.27
CA ASP A 69 9.49 -6.14 18.00
C ASP A 69 8.27 -6.16 17.05
N TYR A 70 8.48 -6.20 15.74
CA TYR A 70 7.42 -6.16 14.73
C TYR A 70 7.34 -7.47 13.92
N ASP A 71 6.14 -7.97 13.70
CA ASP A 71 5.88 -9.14 12.85
C ASP A 71 5.97 -8.80 11.35
N ALA A 72 5.68 -7.55 10.99
CA ALA A 72 5.80 -7.04 9.62
C ALA A 72 6.03 -5.53 9.59
N VAL A 73 6.63 -5.06 8.50
CA VAL A 73 6.72 -3.64 8.14
C VAL A 73 5.95 -3.36 6.87
N VAL A 74 5.14 -2.32 6.88
CA VAL A 74 4.35 -1.90 5.71
C VAL A 74 4.82 -0.54 5.25
N ILE A 75 5.34 -0.47 4.04
CA ILE A 75 5.69 0.77 3.35
C ILE A 75 4.51 1.17 2.48
N SER A 76 3.91 2.32 2.78
CA SER A 76 2.81 2.91 2.02
C SER A 76 3.27 4.27 1.49
N ASP A 77 3.82 4.28 0.28
CA ASP A 77 4.58 5.39 -0.29
C ASP A 77 3.85 6.07 -1.46
N TYR A 78 3.55 7.36 -1.29
CA TYR A 78 2.97 8.20 -2.33
C TYR A 78 3.99 8.83 -3.30
N ASP A 79 5.27 8.48 -3.17
CA ASP A 79 6.34 9.09 -3.96
C ASP A 79 6.38 10.63 -3.83
N LYS A 80 6.40 11.10 -2.57
CA LYS A 80 6.43 12.53 -2.23
C LYS A 80 7.75 12.95 -1.59
N GLY A 81 8.77 12.08 -1.59
CA GLY A 81 10.11 12.38 -1.09
C GLY A 81 10.37 11.99 0.37
N PHE A 82 9.37 11.43 1.10
CA PHE A 82 9.59 10.95 2.47
C PHE A 82 10.54 9.75 2.52
N LEU A 83 10.40 8.79 1.58
CA LEU A 83 11.29 7.66 1.43
C LEU A 83 11.99 7.71 0.08
N HIS A 84 13.32 7.61 0.09
CA HIS A 84 14.12 7.36 -1.10
C HIS A 84 14.38 5.86 -1.25
N SER A 85 14.95 5.44 -2.38
CA SER A 85 15.24 4.03 -2.64
C SER A 85 16.16 3.40 -1.60
N ASP A 86 17.16 4.14 -1.14
CA ASP A 86 18.08 3.70 -0.09
C ASP A 86 17.39 3.49 1.26
N ASP A 87 16.38 4.30 1.56
CA ASP A 87 15.57 4.17 2.78
C ASP A 87 14.73 2.90 2.75
N ILE A 88 14.11 2.63 1.60
CA ILE A 88 13.35 1.40 1.37
C ILE A 88 14.29 0.19 1.48
N ASN A 89 15.46 0.26 0.88
CA ASN A 89 16.47 -0.80 0.98
C ASN A 89 16.91 -1.04 2.43
N TYR A 90 17.17 0.03 3.18
CA TYR A 90 17.48 -0.06 4.61
C TYR A 90 16.40 -0.77 5.40
N ILE A 91 15.13 -0.41 5.20
CA ILE A 91 13.98 -1.07 5.86
C ILE A 91 13.95 -2.56 5.50
N CYS A 92 14.03 -2.90 4.20
CA CYS A 92 13.96 -4.27 3.72
C CYS A 92 15.13 -5.14 4.22
N GLN A 93 16.31 -4.55 4.46
CA GLN A 93 17.45 -5.26 5.04
C GLN A 93 17.30 -5.51 6.54
N ASN A 94 16.57 -4.66 7.24
CA ASN A 94 16.35 -4.78 8.68
C ASN A 94 15.12 -5.61 9.05
N HIS A 95 14.18 -5.82 8.10
CA HIS A 95 12.98 -6.61 8.36
C HIS A 95 12.55 -7.47 7.17
N SER A 96 12.56 -8.79 7.33
CA SER A 96 12.30 -9.75 6.24
C SER A 96 10.84 -9.78 5.77
N ASN A 97 9.87 -9.43 6.62
CA ASN A 97 8.46 -9.34 6.26
C ASN A 97 8.08 -7.89 5.91
N THR A 98 8.76 -7.29 4.93
CA THR A 98 8.45 -5.95 4.44
C THR A 98 7.52 -6.02 3.24
N PHE A 99 6.38 -5.32 3.33
CA PHE A 99 5.36 -5.18 2.28
C PHE A 99 5.36 -3.75 1.77
N ILE A 100 5.23 -3.57 0.46
CA ILE A 100 5.28 -2.25 -0.17
C ILE A 100 4.04 -2.01 -1.02
N ASP A 101 3.41 -0.83 -0.84
CA ASP A 101 2.52 -0.18 -1.81
C ASP A 101 3.14 1.17 -2.17
N THR A 102 3.64 1.31 -3.37
CA THR A 102 4.32 2.53 -3.82
C THR A 102 3.74 3.06 -5.12
N LYS A 103 3.78 4.39 -5.27
CA LYS A 103 3.47 5.08 -6.51
C LYS A 103 4.72 5.32 -7.38
N LYS A 104 5.90 4.95 -6.89
CA LYS A 104 7.12 4.98 -7.69
C LYS A 104 7.04 3.97 -8.82
N PRO A 105 7.39 4.36 -10.05
CA PRO A 105 7.64 3.38 -11.09
C PRO A 105 8.71 2.39 -10.64
N LEU A 106 8.47 1.11 -10.84
CA LEU A 106 9.47 0.09 -10.51
C LEU A 106 10.61 0.12 -11.53
N THR A 107 11.83 0.07 -11.01
CA THR A 107 13.06 0.00 -11.80
C THR A 107 13.96 -1.10 -11.23
N THR A 108 15.24 -1.13 -11.59
CA THR A 108 16.22 -2.12 -11.07
C THR A 108 16.74 -1.68 -9.69
N GLU A 109 15.88 -1.66 -8.71
CA GLU A 109 16.19 -1.22 -7.35
C GLU A 109 16.74 -2.35 -6.49
N HIS A 110 17.74 -2.06 -5.67
CA HIS A 110 18.39 -3.06 -4.80
C HIS A 110 17.46 -3.63 -3.72
N TRP A 111 16.45 -2.86 -3.29
CA TRP A 111 15.48 -3.32 -2.29
C TRP A 111 14.54 -4.43 -2.80
N ILE A 112 14.44 -4.63 -4.12
CA ILE A 112 13.61 -5.67 -4.73
C ILE A 112 14.02 -7.06 -4.24
N ASP A 113 15.32 -7.29 -4.03
CA ASP A 113 15.81 -8.60 -3.57
C ASP A 113 15.37 -8.91 -2.13
N ASN A 114 15.21 -7.88 -1.31
CA ASN A 114 14.95 -8.01 0.12
C ASN A 114 13.47 -7.81 0.52
N VAL A 115 12.65 -7.18 -0.34
CA VAL A 115 11.22 -7.01 -0.08
C VAL A 115 10.50 -8.35 -0.12
N LYS A 116 9.47 -8.51 0.72
CA LYS A 116 8.64 -9.71 0.74
C LYS A 116 7.63 -9.73 -0.40
N PHE A 117 6.77 -8.69 -0.47
CA PHE A 117 5.79 -8.51 -1.53
C PHE A 117 5.59 -7.04 -1.86
N ILE A 118 5.24 -6.78 -3.11
CA ILE A 118 4.94 -5.45 -3.66
C ILE A 118 3.52 -5.48 -4.18
N LYS A 119 2.64 -4.70 -3.58
CA LYS A 119 1.28 -4.50 -4.07
C LYS A 119 1.26 -3.26 -4.97
N ILE A 120 0.74 -3.42 -6.17
CA ILE A 120 0.53 -2.35 -7.15
C ILE A 120 -0.85 -2.46 -7.78
N ASN A 121 -1.38 -1.35 -8.28
CA ASN A 121 -2.60 -1.37 -9.07
C ASN A 121 -2.30 -1.66 -10.56
N HIS A 122 -3.35 -1.81 -11.36
CA HIS A 122 -3.19 -2.12 -12.78
C HIS A 122 -2.43 -1.03 -13.56
N GLN A 123 -2.65 0.24 -13.26
CA GLN A 123 -1.96 1.34 -13.95
C GLN A 123 -0.48 1.36 -13.63
N GLU A 124 -0.11 1.14 -12.37
CA GLU A 124 1.27 1.03 -11.89
C GLU A 124 1.96 -0.20 -12.50
N TYR A 125 1.24 -1.32 -12.62
CA TYR A 125 1.73 -2.51 -13.32
C TYR A 125 2.04 -2.22 -14.78
N VAL A 126 1.12 -1.57 -15.51
CA VAL A 126 1.32 -1.23 -16.94
C VAL A 126 2.52 -0.31 -17.11
N ALA A 127 2.69 0.69 -16.23
CA ALA A 127 3.83 1.61 -16.26
C ALA A 127 5.18 0.90 -16.02
N SER A 128 5.19 -0.19 -15.25
CA SER A 128 6.40 -0.94 -14.88
C SER A 128 6.50 -2.30 -15.60
N LYS A 129 5.62 -2.57 -16.58
CA LYS A 129 5.45 -3.90 -17.17
C LYS A 129 6.74 -4.50 -17.71
N SER A 130 7.51 -3.72 -18.47
CA SER A 130 8.73 -4.22 -19.11
C SER A 130 9.77 -4.70 -18.09
N ILE A 131 9.92 -3.99 -16.98
CA ILE A 131 10.87 -4.39 -15.93
C ILE A 131 10.36 -5.59 -15.12
N ILE A 132 9.05 -5.64 -14.86
CA ILE A 132 8.44 -6.75 -14.12
C ILE A 132 8.56 -8.04 -14.92
N GLU A 133 8.23 -8.02 -16.22
CA GLU A 133 8.24 -9.22 -17.07
C GLU A 133 9.65 -9.66 -17.48
N SER A 134 10.67 -8.81 -17.32
CA SER A 134 12.08 -9.16 -17.58
C SER A 134 12.84 -9.64 -16.34
N ASN A 135 12.22 -9.63 -15.16
CA ASN A 135 12.85 -9.99 -13.88
C ASN A 135 11.95 -10.94 -13.09
N ASP A 136 12.27 -12.23 -13.14
CA ASP A 136 11.49 -13.29 -12.49
C ASP A 136 11.39 -13.08 -10.96
N ASN A 137 12.45 -12.62 -10.30
CA ASN A 137 12.42 -12.33 -8.87
C ASN A 137 11.43 -11.20 -8.54
N LEU A 138 11.38 -10.15 -9.35
CA LEU A 138 10.41 -9.07 -9.19
C LEU A 138 8.99 -9.56 -9.51
N TYR A 139 8.80 -10.29 -10.61
CA TYR A 139 7.51 -10.85 -10.99
C TYR A 139 6.88 -11.69 -9.88
N ASP A 140 7.69 -12.53 -9.25
CA ASP A 140 7.29 -13.41 -8.16
C ASP A 140 6.84 -12.69 -6.87
N LYS A 141 7.15 -11.41 -6.74
CA LYS A 141 6.78 -10.58 -5.58
C LYS A 141 5.61 -9.65 -5.85
N ILE A 142 5.18 -9.52 -7.12
CA ILE A 142 4.13 -8.58 -7.50
C ILE A 142 2.74 -9.12 -7.24
N ILE A 143 1.97 -8.39 -6.42
CA ILE A 143 0.53 -8.58 -6.26
C ILE A 143 -0.16 -7.39 -6.95
N ARG A 144 -0.85 -7.67 -8.06
CA ARG A 144 -1.53 -6.65 -8.86
C ARG A 144 -3.01 -6.61 -8.55
N THR A 145 -3.50 -5.48 -8.02
CA THR A 145 -4.95 -5.25 -7.83
C THR A 145 -5.58 -4.69 -9.11
N MET A 146 -6.80 -5.16 -9.44
CA MET A 146 -7.51 -4.84 -10.67
C MET A 146 -8.98 -4.44 -10.42
N GLY A 147 -9.25 -3.74 -9.31
CA GLY A 147 -10.58 -3.28 -8.95
C GLY A 147 -11.62 -4.41 -8.95
N PRO A 148 -12.69 -4.33 -9.76
CA PRO A 148 -13.75 -5.34 -9.77
C PRO A 148 -13.32 -6.72 -10.23
N HIS A 149 -12.11 -6.86 -10.79
CA HIS A 149 -11.54 -8.13 -11.19
C HIS A 149 -10.71 -8.81 -10.09
N GLY A 150 -10.63 -8.19 -8.90
CA GLY A 150 -9.88 -8.70 -7.76
C GLY A 150 -8.38 -8.47 -7.88
N ALA A 151 -7.58 -9.48 -7.56
CA ALA A 151 -6.12 -9.41 -7.61
C ALA A 151 -5.53 -10.50 -8.51
N PHE A 152 -4.28 -10.28 -8.93
CA PHE A 152 -3.47 -11.23 -9.68
C PHE A 152 -2.13 -11.42 -8.98
N TYR A 153 -1.70 -12.67 -8.90
CA TYR A 153 -0.40 -13.06 -8.39
C TYR A 153 0.12 -14.27 -9.15
N ARG A 154 1.34 -14.22 -9.68
CA ARG A 154 1.98 -15.29 -10.46
C ARG A 154 1.08 -15.90 -11.54
N GLY A 155 0.37 -15.05 -12.29
CA GLY A 155 -0.54 -15.47 -13.36
C GLY A 155 -1.91 -15.98 -12.89
N GLN A 156 -2.10 -16.23 -11.59
CA GLN A 156 -3.38 -16.63 -11.02
C GLN A 156 -4.25 -15.42 -10.72
N GLN A 157 -5.54 -15.50 -11.05
CA GLN A 157 -6.55 -14.52 -10.69
C GLN A 157 -7.26 -14.91 -9.40
N PHE A 158 -7.34 -13.97 -8.47
CA PHE A 158 -8.11 -14.02 -7.22
C PHE A 158 -9.33 -13.12 -7.37
N LYS A 159 -10.44 -13.72 -7.82
CA LYS A 159 -11.69 -13.00 -8.11
C LYS A 159 -12.36 -12.48 -6.84
N VAL A 160 -13.17 -11.44 -7.01
CA VAL A 160 -14.09 -10.90 -6.00
C VAL A 160 -15.51 -11.00 -6.51
N ASP A 161 -16.46 -11.04 -5.60
CA ASP A 161 -17.87 -10.97 -5.96
C ASP A 161 -18.24 -9.56 -6.41
N THR A 162 -19.21 -9.47 -7.31
CA THR A 162 -19.75 -8.18 -7.75
C THR A 162 -20.62 -7.60 -6.63
N VAL A 163 -20.32 -6.36 -6.24
CA VAL A 163 -21.04 -5.64 -5.18
C VAL A 163 -21.46 -4.26 -5.66
N ASP A 164 -22.46 -3.69 -4.98
CA ASP A 164 -22.85 -2.30 -5.20
C ASP A 164 -21.80 -1.37 -4.60
N VAL A 165 -21.10 -0.65 -5.46
CA VAL A 165 -19.98 0.21 -5.07
C VAL A 165 -20.48 1.60 -4.72
N LYS A 166 -20.21 2.07 -3.50
CA LYS A 166 -20.49 3.45 -3.05
C LYS A 166 -19.30 4.38 -3.21
N ASP A 167 -18.13 3.94 -2.75
CA ASP A 167 -16.88 4.70 -2.87
C ASP A 167 -15.68 3.74 -2.91
N VAL A 168 -14.85 3.86 -3.93
CA VAL A 168 -13.63 3.04 -4.08
C VAL A 168 -12.43 3.57 -3.29
N SER A 169 -12.59 4.71 -2.60
CA SER A 169 -11.50 5.35 -1.87
C SER A 169 -11.05 4.47 -0.69
N GLY A 170 -9.75 4.19 -0.63
CA GLY A 170 -9.18 3.37 0.44
C GLY A 170 -9.25 1.86 0.22
N ALA A 171 -9.88 1.38 -0.85
CA ALA A 171 -9.93 -0.07 -1.16
C ALA A 171 -8.53 -0.69 -1.25
N GLY A 172 -7.57 0.01 -1.87
CA GLY A 172 -6.18 -0.44 -1.96
C GLY A 172 -5.47 -0.50 -0.61
N ASP A 173 -5.76 0.45 0.28
CA ASP A 173 -5.19 0.49 1.64
C ASP A 173 -5.79 -0.64 2.51
N SER A 174 -7.09 -0.91 2.35
CA SER A 174 -7.79 -2.00 3.03
C SER A 174 -7.33 -3.37 2.54
N PHE A 175 -7.12 -3.51 1.22
CA PHE A 175 -6.52 -4.71 0.64
C PHE A 175 -5.14 -4.98 1.27
N LEU A 176 -4.26 -3.97 1.31
CA LEU A 176 -2.92 -4.11 1.86
C LEU A 176 -2.94 -4.48 3.34
N ALA A 177 -3.80 -3.85 4.13
CA ALA A 177 -3.94 -4.16 5.55
C ALA A 177 -4.41 -5.60 5.78
N GLY A 178 -5.44 -6.05 5.04
CA GLY A 178 -5.95 -7.42 5.10
C GLY A 178 -4.93 -8.45 4.64
N LEU A 179 -4.20 -8.15 3.55
CA LEU A 179 -3.11 -8.98 3.05
C LEU A 179 -2.05 -9.23 4.12
N VAL A 180 -1.54 -8.16 4.73
CA VAL A 180 -0.49 -8.26 5.75
C VAL A 180 -0.99 -8.99 6.99
N PHE A 181 -2.17 -8.62 7.48
CA PHE A 181 -2.80 -9.27 8.63
C PHE A 181 -2.91 -10.78 8.46
N GLN A 182 -3.46 -11.22 7.32
CA GLN A 182 -3.66 -12.64 7.08
C GLN A 182 -2.34 -13.37 6.79
N TYR A 183 -1.39 -12.70 6.13
CA TYR A 183 -0.09 -13.30 5.86
C TYR A 183 0.69 -13.58 7.16
N ILE A 184 0.69 -12.66 8.12
CA ILE A 184 1.33 -12.87 9.43
C ILE A 184 0.73 -14.10 10.14
N LYS A 185 -0.57 -14.35 9.98
CA LYS A 185 -1.26 -15.47 10.64
C LYS A 185 -1.05 -16.83 9.94
N SER A 186 -0.98 -16.83 8.63
CA SER A 186 -1.02 -18.09 7.85
C SER A 186 0.28 -18.43 7.14
N GLU A 187 1.16 -17.46 6.94
CA GLU A 187 2.35 -17.52 6.08
C GLU A 187 2.03 -17.98 4.64
N ASP A 188 0.73 -17.99 4.27
CA ASP A 188 0.27 -18.33 2.92
C ASP A 188 -0.24 -17.10 2.17
N ILE A 189 0.45 -16.77 1.07
CA ILE A 189 0.14 -15.60 0.26
C ILE A 189 -1.20 -15.72 -0.45
N ASN A 190 -1.62 -16.91 -0.86
CA ASN A 190 -2.88 -17.09 -1.56
C ASN A 190 -4.06 -16.79 -0.62
N THR A 191 -4.03 -17.34 0.58
CA THR A 191 -5.00 -17.04 1.65
C THR A 191 -4.99 -15.56 2.00
N ALA A 192 -3.81 -14.94 2.07
CA ALA A 192 -3.67 -13.53 2.37
C ALA A 192 -4.27 -12.62 1.27
N ILE A 193 -4.10 -12.99 -0.01
CA ILE A 193 -4.71 -12.24 -1.13
C ILE A 193 -6.25 -12.35 -1.10
N HIS A 194 -6.79 -13.53 -0.81
CA HIS A 194 -8.25 -13.69 -0.65
C HIS A 194 -8.79 -12.78 0.44
N PHE A 195 -8.18 -12.80 1.62
CA PHE A 195 -8.59 -11.94 2.73
C PHE A 195 -8.42 -10.44 2.43
N GLY A 196 -7.35 -10.06 1.74
CA GLY A 196 -7.16 -8.69 1.24
C GLY A 196 -8.29 -8.25 0.31
N ASN A 197 -8.74 -9.12 -0.61
CA ASN A 197 -9.89 -8.88 -1.48
C ASN A 197 -11.19 -8.69 -0.67
N GLU A 198 -11.44 -9.50 0.36
CA GLU A 198 -12.60 -9.39 1.24
C GLU A 198 -12.62 -8.03 1.98
N CYS A 199 -11.46 -7.63 2.55
CA CYS A 199 -11.32 -6.32 3.20
C CYS A 199 -11.59 -5.16 2.23
N ALA A 200 -11.04 -5.23 1.02
CA ALA A 200 -11.26 -4.20 0.00
C ALA A 200 -12.73 -4.14 -0.44
N THR A 201 -13.37 -5.29 -0.61
CA THR A 201 -14.79 -5.38 -0.99
C THR A 201 -15.71 -4.82 0.08
N THR A 202 -15.42 -5.11 1.35
CA THR A 202 -16.21 -4.62 2.49
C THR A 202 -16.20 -3.09 2.60
N VAL A 203 -15.06 -2.45 2.34
CA VAL A 203 -14.93 -0.99 2.52
C VAL A 203 -15.58 -0.17 1.41
N ILE A 204 -15.87 -0.76 0.25
CA ILE A 204 -16.48 -0.05 -0.89
C ILE A 204 -18.00 -0.16 -0.94
N GLN A 205 -18.63 -0.97 -0.09
CA GLN A 205 -20.08 -1.14 0.08
C GLN A 205 -20.66 -0.07 1.02
#